data_1e4ba672d43519134ddf45a2683d8388
#
_entry.id   1e4ba672d43519134ddf45a2683d8388
#
_cell.length_a   1.000
_cell.length_b   1.000
_cell.length_c   1.000
_cell.angle_alpha   90.00
_cell.angle_beta   90.00
_cell.angle_gamma   90.00
#
_symmetry.space_group_name_H-M   'P 1'
#
loop_
_entity.id
_entity.type
_entity.pdbx_description
1 polymer ?
#
loop_
_entity_poly.entity_id
_entity_poly.type
_entity_poly.pdbx_seq_one_letter_code
_entity_poly.pdbx_strand_id
1 'polypeptide(L)'
;MPPAAKPKAPARSRGRKRADVRFAASGQQCAGWFFLPTATAAKKTKTDAGLPCVVLAHGFGALKEGRLDAFAERFAAAGFAALAFDYRHFGESDGEPRQLLDIGRQLADWGSAVSYVRGREEVDAARVALWGTSFSGGHVFEVAARDPRVAAVISQVPHASGPASAAGAGPRNAARETADAVRDVIGARAGRDPVYLPIVGAPGSYAAMTSPDAQPGYSRLYPEGFAWRNEVAARIFLSLARYSPGRAARRISCPVLVQVAEDDAVTPPGPARRAAGNARRGELRTYPLGHFDPYVGEAFEQFSGDQVDFLQRHLAS
;
A
#
# COMPACT_ATOMS: atom_id res chain seq x y z
N MET A 1 7.19 -11.47 32.52
CA MET A 1 5.86 -11.41 31.91
C MET A 1 5.74 -12.53 30.89
N PRO A 2 4.68 -13.33 30.84
CA PRO A 2 4.53 -14.36 29.82
C PRO A 2 4.35 -13.72 28.43
N PRO A 3 4.78 -14.40 27.34
CA PRO A 3 4.64 -13.89 25.97
C PRO A 3 3.16 -13.78 25.61
N ALA A 4 2.78 -12.67 24.97
CA ALA A 4 1.42 -12.41 24.50
C ALA A 4 0.97 -13.51 23.52
N ALA A 5 -0.22 -14.07 23.74
CA ALA A 5 -0.81 -15.09 22.89
C ALA A 5 -1.01 -14.56 21.46
N LYS A 6 -0.60 -15.36 20.45
CA LYS A 6 -0.83 -15.06 19.04
C LYS A 6 -2.33 -14.91 18.77
N PRO A 7 -2.77 -13.83 18.09
CA PRO A 7 -4.19 -13.67 17.75
C PRO A 7 -4.64 -14.79 16.80
N LYS A 8 -5.82 -15.35 17.06
CA LYS A 8 -6.47 -16.33 16.18
C LYS A 8 -6.80 -15.72 14.83
N ALA A 9 -6.35 -16.35 13.76
CA ALA A 9 -6.70 -15.97 12.40
C ALA A 9 -8.22 -16.00 12.18
N PRO A 10 -8.79 -15.05 11.40
CA PRO A 10 -10.22 -15.04 11.07
C PRO A 10 -10.61 -16.30 10.29
N ALA A 11 -11.88 -16.70 10.42
CA ALA A 11 -12.43 -17.93 9.85
C ALA A 11 -12.21 -17.98 8.32
N ARG A 12 -11.60 -19.08 7.84
CA ARG A 12 -11.31 -19.33 6.42
C ARG A 12 -12.61 -19.38 5.61
N SER A 13 -12.75 -18.53 4.60
CA SER A 13 -13.80 -18.65 3.58
C SER A 13 -13.61 -19.93 2.76
N ARG A 14 -14.67 -20.73 2.62
CA ARG A 14 -14.66 -22.01 1.90
C ARG A 14 -14.31 -21.79 0.42
N GLY A 15 -13.19 -22.34 -0.04
CA GLY A 15 -12.88 -22.51 -1.48
C GLY A 15 -11.75 -21.67 -2.06
N ARG A 16 -11.23 -20.63 -1.38
CA ARG A 16 -10.09 -19.84 -1.84
C ARG A 16 -8.81 -20.31 -1.14
N LYS A 17 -7.73 -20.52 -1.91
CA LYS A 17 -6.44 -20.91 -1.34
C LYS A 17 -5.64 -19.66 -1.02
N ARG A 18 -5.55 -19.29 0.26
CA ARG A 18 -4.57 -18.35 0.79
C ARG A 18 -3.40 -19.14 1.38
N ALA A 19 -2.19 -18.83 0.98
CA ALA A 19 -0.97 -19.35 1.57
C ALA A 19 -0.20 -18.20 2.23
N ASP A 20 0.31 -18.46 3.44
CA ASP A 20 1.30 -17.59 4.05
C ASP A 20 2.64 -17.81 3.33
N VAL A 21 3.28 -16.74 2.90
CA VAL A 21 4.53 -16.80 2.13
C VAL A 21 5.57 -15.85 2.72
N ARG A 22 6.84 -16.15 2.47
CA ARG A 22 7.96 -15.26 2.77
C ARG A 22 8.85 -15.18 1.54
N PHE A 23 9.37 -14.01 1.27
CA PHE A 23 10.28 -13.77 0.15
C PHE A 23 11.45 -12.88 0.55
N ALA A 24 12.60 -13.12 -0.06
CA ALA A 24 13.82 -12.38 0.22
C ALA A 24 13.74 -10.93 -0.26
N ALA A 25 14.13 -9.99 0.60
CA ALA A 25 14.22 -8.57 0.32
C ALA A 25 15.49 -8.00 0.95
N SER A 26 16.53 -7.76 0.16
CA SER A 26 17.82 -7.17 0.58
C SER A 26 18.41 -7.82 1.86
N GLY A 27 18.50 -9.15 1.88
CA GLY A 27 19.07 -9.91 3.00
C GLY A 27 18.14 -10.19 4.19
N GLN A 28 16.89 -9.76 4.11
CA GLN A 28 15.83 -9.99 5.08
C GLN A 28 14.62 -10.65 4.40
N GLN A 29 13.58 -11.01 5.16
CA GLN A 29 12.38 -11.62 4.61
C GLN A 29 11.17 -10.69 4.77
N CYS A 30 10.44 -10.46 3.67
CA CYS A 30 9.09 -9.93 3.73
C CYS A 30 8.08 -11.06 3.90
N ALA A 31 7.07 -10.85 4.74
CA ALA A 31 5.94 -11.74 4.94
C ALA A 31 4.75 -11.30 4.08
N GLY A 32 4.01 -12.24 3.55
CA GLY A 32 2.84 -11.94 2.72
C GLY A 32 1.83 -13.06 2.69
N TRP A 33 0.71 -12.77 2.07
CA TRP A 33 -0.35 -13.70 1.74
C TRP A 33 -0.46 -13.85 0.23
N PHE A 34 -0.34 -15.07 -0.24
CA PHE A 34 -0.54 -15.38 -1.65
C PHE A 34 -1.91 -16.03 -1.85
N PHE A 35 -2.72 -15.44 -2.71
CA PHE A 35 -4.07 -15.87 -3.01
C PHE A 35 -4.12 -16.44 -4.43
N LEU A 36 -4.73 -17.62 -4.57
CA LEU A 36 -5.04 -18.20 -5.86
C LEU A 36 -6.55 -18.19 -6.11
N PRO A 37 -6.99 -17.94 -7.35
CA PRO A 37 -8.38 -18.06 -7.73
C PRO A 37 -8.85 -19.52 -7.61
N THR A 38 -10.16 -19.72 -7.48
CA THR A 38 -10.75 -21.05 -7.68
C THR A 38 -10.54 -21.51 -9.12
N ALA A 39 -10.58 -22.81 -9.37
CA ALA A 39 -10.42 -23.36 -10.73
C ALA A 39 -11.43 -22.74 -11.74
N THR A 40 -12.66 -22.46 -11.29
CA THR A 40 -13.68 -21.82 -12.13
C THR A 40 -13.35 -20.35 -12.42
N ALA A 41 -12.90 -19.58 -11.43
CA ALA A 41 -12.52 -18.19 -11.64
C ALA A 41 -11.26 -18.08 -12.50
N ALA A 42 -10.28 -18.97 -12.31
CA ALA A 42 -9.05 -19.03 -13.09
C ALA A 42 -9.28 -19.18 -14.59
N LYS A 43 -10.33 -19.91 -15.00
CA LYS A 43 -10.68 -20.07 -16.43
C LYS A 43 -10.94 -18.76 -17.18
N LYS A 44 -11.23 -17.67 -16.46
CA LYS A 44 -11.50 -16.35 -17.04
C LYS A 44 -10.25 -15.62 -17.51
N THR A 45 -9.08 -15.94 -16.92
CA THR A 45 -7.87 -15.15 -17.09
C THR A 45 -6.61 -15.99 -17.37
N LYS A 46 -6.62 -17.30 -17.03
CA LYS A 46 -5.47 -18.19 -17.15
C LYS A 46 -5.16 -18.49 -18.62
N THR A 47 -3.89 -18.37 -18.98
CA THR A 47 -3.33 -18.85 -20.27
C THR A 47 -2.36 -20.00 -20.00
N ASP A 48 -1.73 -20.53 -21.07
CA ASP A 48 -0.67 -21.53 -20.96
C ASP A 48 0.54 -21.01 -20.17
N ALA A 49 0.79 -19.70 -20.22
CA ALA A 49 1.84 -19.02 -19.45
C ALA A 49 1.52 -18.83 -17.95
N GLY A 50 0.28 -19.08 -17.52
CA GLY A 50 -0.13 -18.96 -16.12
C GLY A 50 -1.24 -17.94 -15.87
N LEU A 51 -1.39 -17.55 -14.62
CA LEU A 51 -2.37 -16.55 -14.15
C LEU A 51 -1.78 -15.14 -14.16
N PRO A 52 -2.55 -14.11 -14.53
CA PRO A 52 -2.15 -12.75 -14.20
C PRO A 52 -2.14 -12.55 -12.68
N CYS A 53 -1.23 -11.73 -12.17
CA CYS A 53 -1.03 -11.54 -10.74
C CYS A 53 -1.07 -10.06 -10.36
N VAL A 54 -1.74 -9.73 -9.26
CA VAL A 54 -1.74 -8.39 -8.65
C VAL A 54 -0.89 -8.41 -7.39
N VAL A 55 0.11 -7.53 -7.29
CA VAL A 55 0.91 -7.32 -6.08
C VAL A 55 0.33 -6.13 -5.33
N LEU A 56 0.02 -6.31 -4.04
CA LEU A 56 -0.64 -5.32 -3.19
C LEU A 56 0.25 -4.94 -2.01
N ALA A 57 0.32 -3.64 -1.70
CA ALA A 57 0.90 -3.17 -0.46
C ALA A 57 0.10 -2.01 0.16
N HIS A 58 0.23 -1.91 1.49
CA HIS A 58 -0.51 -0.97 2.33
C HIS A 58 0.09 0.45 2.34
N GLY A 59 -0.67 1.40 2.89
CA GLY A 59 -0.28 2.80 3.06
C GLY A 59 0.69 3.04 4.21
N PHE A 60 0.75 4.28 4.67
CA PHE A 60 1.69 4.76 5.68
C PHE A 60 1.54 4.04 7.01
N GLY A 61 2.54 3.24 7.39
CA GLY A 61 2.59 2.52 8.67
C GLY A 61 1.54 1.43 8.89
N ALA A 62 0.72 1.12 7.88
CA ALA A 62 -0.29 0.07 7.96
C ALA A 62 0.32 -1.33 7.75
N LEU A 63 -0.49 -2.36 7.93
CA LEU A 63 -0.13 -3.76 7.79
C LEU A 63 -1.05 -4.44 6.75
N LYS A 64 -0.64 -5.62 6.26
CA LYS A 64 -1.46 -6.40 5.31
C LYS A 64 -2.84 -6.77 5.88
N GLU A 65 -2.97 -6.88 7.21
CA GLU A 65 -4.24 -7.06 7.91
C GLU A 65 -5.19 -5.86 7.80
N GLY A 66 -4.66 -4.70 7.40
CA GLY A 66 -5.45 -3.48 7.15
C GLY A 66 -6.23 -3.54 5.83
N ARG A 67 -7.05 -4.59 5.65
CA ARG A 67 -7.98 -4.79 4.50
C ARG A 67 -7.33 -5.22 3.19
N LEU A 68 -6.01 -5.47 3.14
CA LEU A 68 -5.43 -5.98 1.89
C LEU A 68 -5.95 -7.38 1.52
N ASP A 69 -6.34 -8.18 2.50
CA ASP A 69 -7.00 -9.47 2.31
C ASP A 69 -8.29 -9.33 1.49
N ALA A 70 -9.13 -8.33 1.81
CA ALA A 70 -10.40 -8.12 1.12
C ALA A 70 -10.19 -7.76 -0.37
N PHE A 71 -9.23 -6.89 -0.68
CA PHE A 71 -8.88 -6.57 -2.08
C PHE A 71 -8.27 -7.78 -2.79
N ALA A 72 -7.33 -8.49 -2.17
CA ALA A 72 -6.71 -9.69 -2.73
C ALA A 72 -7.76 -10.79 -3.01
N GLU A 73 -8.71 -10.99 -2.08
CA GLU A 73 -9.83 -11.92 -2.28
C GLU A 73 -10.75 -11.48 -3.42
N ARG A 74 -11.00 -10.19 -3.58
CA ARG A 74 -11.80 -9.65 -4.69
C ARG A 74 -11.13 -9.95 -6.02
N PHE A 75 -9.82 -9.74 -6.12
CA PHE A 75 -9.05 -10.06 -7.34
C PHE A 75 -8.99 -11.57 -7.58
N ALA A 76 -8.82 -12.39 -6.55
CA ALA A 76 -8.86 -13.84 -6.68
C ALA A 76 -10.24 -14.36 -7.16
N ALA A 77 -11.33 -13.74 -6.71
CA ALA A 77 -12.69 -14.06 -7.19
C ALA A 77 -12.88 -13.68 -8.67
N ALA A 78 -12.17 -12.66 -9.16
CA ALA A 78 -12.19 -12.25 -10.55
C ALA A 78 -11.26 -13.06 -11.47
N GLY A 79 -10.44 -13.97 -10.90
CA GLY A 79 -9.57 -14.87 -11.65
C GLY A 79 -8.08 -14.54 -11.61
N PHE A 80 -7.67 -13.54 -10.85
CA PHE A 80 -6.28 -13.13 -10.72
C PHE A 80 -5.60 -13.82 -9.53
N ALA A 81 -4.32 -14.17 -9.63
CA ALA A 81 -3.51 -14.40 -8.44
C ALA A 81 -3.26 -13.06 -7.74
N ALA A 82 -3.03 -13.09 -6.43
CA ALA A 82 -2.74 -11.86 -5.70
C ALA A 82 -1.70 -12.10 -4.59
N LEU A 83 -0.75 -11.16 -4.42
CA LEU A 83 0.19 -11.13 -3.31
C LEU A 83 -0.03 -9.87 -2.50
N ALA A 84 -0.48 -9.99 -1.25
CA ALA A 84 -0.51 -8.91 -0.27
C ALA A 84 0.67 -9.09 0.71
N PHE A 85 1.49 -8.05 0.95
CA PHE A 85 2.68 -8.20 1.78
C PHE A 85 2.87 -7.05 2.77
N ASP A 86 3.60 -7.33 3.86
CA ASP A 86 4.14 -6.33 4.77
C ASP A 86 5.53 -5.89 4.31
N TYR A 87 5.80 -4.59 4.36
CA TYR A 87 7.15 -4.07 4.19
C TYR A 87 8.07 -4.54 5.31
N ARG A 88 9.38 -4.63 5.03
CA ARG A 88 10.37 -4.81 6.12
C ARG A 88 10.13 -3.79 7.23
N HIS A 89 10.43 -4.16 8.45
CA HIS A 89 10.21 -3.40 9.69
C HIS A 89 8.74 -3.31 10.16
N PHE A 90 7.79 -3.87 9.40
CA PHE A 90 6.36 -3.87 9.71
C PHE A 90 5.78 -5.29 9.77
N GLY A 91 4.69 -5.43 10.53
CA GLY A 91 3.92 -6.67 10.61
C GLY A 91 4.79 -7.90 10.94
N GLU A 92 4.63 -8.94 10.13
CA GLU A 92 5.37 -10.21 10.26
C GLU A 92 6.66 -10.23 9.44
N SER A 93 6.99 -9.16 8.71
CA SER A 93 8.26 -9.01 7.97
C SER A 93 9.42 -8.75 8.94
N ASP A 94 10.62 -9.17 8.53
CA ASP A 94 11.84 -8.91 9.28
C ASP A 94 12.19 -7.42 9.28
N GLY A 95 13.16 -7.07 10.09
CA GLY A 95 13.76 -5.74 10.12
C GLY A 95 13.65 -5.07 11.48
N GLU A 96 14.81 -4.63 11.97
CA GLU A 96 14.96 -3.78 13.15
C GLU A 96 15.63 -2.46 12.76
N PRO A 97 15.28 -1.39 13.44
CA PRO A 97 14.20 -1.26 14.43
C PRO A 97 12.82 -1.45 13.81
N ARG A 98 11.83 -1.87 14.62
CA ARG A 98 10.42 -1.98 14.14
C ARG A 98 9.87 -0.59 13.83
N GLN A 99 8.81 -0.55 13.00
CA GLN A 99 8.10 0.67 12.58
C GLN A 99 9.00 1.70 11.86
N LEU A 100 10.09 1.24 11.25
CA LEU A 100 10.97 2.07 10.42
C LEU A 100 10.40 2.16 9.01
N LEU A 101 9.75 3.27 8.71
CA LEU A 101 9.31 3.60 7.35
C LEU A 101 10.48 4.30 6.63
N ASP A 102 10.99 3.65 5.59
CA ASP A 102 12.02 4.20 4.70
C ASP A 102 11.59 4.01 3.26
N ILE A 103 11.48 5.12 2.52
CA ILE A 103 10.95 5.11 1.14
C ILE A 103 11.81 4.22 0.23
N GLY A 104 13.12 4.33 0.33
CA GLY A 104 14.05 3.54 -0.48
C GLY A 104 13.93 2.05 -0.23
N ARG A 105 13.82 1.66 1.05
CA ARG A 105 13.61 0.26 1.46
C ARG A 105 12.26 -0.26 0.98
N GLN A 106 11.18 0.50 1.14
CA GLN A 106 9.85 0.09 0.67
C GLN A 106 9.78 -0.06 -0.86
N LEU A 107 10.44 0.81 -1.62
CA LEU A 107 10.56 0.66 -3.07
C LEU A 107 11.40 -0.58 -3.45
N ALA A 108 12.44 -0.93 -2.68
CA ALA A 108 13.19 -2.18 -2.87
C ALA A 108 12.35 -3.41 -2.54
N ASP A 109 11.52 -3.36 -1.47
CA ASP A 109 10.59 -4.43 -1.10
C ASP A 109 9.56 -4.69 -2.21
N TRP A 110 9.06 -3.63 -2.84
CA TRP A 110 8.22 -3.74 -4.04
C TRP A 110 8.93 -4.50 -5.17
N GLY A 111 10.19 -4.15 -5.47
CA GLY A 111 10.99 -4.85 -6.49
C GLY A 111 11.16 -6.33 -6.16
N SER A 112 11.39 -6.66 -4.89
CA SER A 112 11.49 -8.04 -4.40
C SER A 112 10.17 -8.79 -4.52
N ALA A 113 9.03 -8.17 -4.15
CA ALA A 113 7.71 -8.75 -4.26
C ALA A 113 7.34 -9.06 -5.73
N VAL A 114 7.61 -8.12 -6.64
CA VAL A 114 7.41 -8.31 -8.09
C VAL A 114 8.28 -9.45 -8.63
N SER A 115 9.55 -9.50 -8.23
CA SER A 115 10.45 -10.59 -8.63
C SER A 115 10.00 -11.94 -8.10
N TYR A 116 9.52 -11.98 -6.85
CA TYR A 116 8.99 -13.18 -6.22
C TYR A 116 7.79 -13.75 -7.00
N VAL A 117 6.79 -12.91 -7.33
CA VAL A 117 5.60 -13.41 -8.07
C VAL A 117 5.95 -13.81 -9.49
N ARG A 118 6.88 -13.14 -10.16
CA ARG A 118 7.34 -13.51 -11.51
C ARG A 118 8.08 -14.85 -11.54
N GLY A 119 8.65 -15.28 -10.42
CA GLY A 119 9.32 -16.59 -10.29
C GLY A 119 8.40 -17.74 -9.92
N ARG A 120 7.09 -17.49 -9.75
CA ARG A 120 6.13 -18.54 -9.39
C ARG A 120 5.58 -19.25 -10.63
N GLU A 121 5.51 -20.57 -10.56
CA GLU A 121 5.00 -21.41 -11.66
C GLU A 121 3.53 -21.12 -12.02
N GLU A 122 2.74 -20.67 -11.05
CA GLU A 122 1.32 -20.39 -11.28
C GLU A 122 1.08 -19.05 -12.00
N VAL A 123 2.10 -18.17 -12.07
CA VAL A 123 1.97 -16.78 -12.50
C VAL A 123 2.57 -16.57 -13.89
N ASP A 124 1.84 -15.87 -14.75
CA ASP A 124 2.37 -15.32 -15.98
C ASP A 124 3.23 -14.08 -15.67
N ALA A 125 4.53 -14.21 -15.77
CA ALA A 125 5.50 -13.16 -15.45
C ALA A 125 5.33 -11.87 -16.28
N ALA A 126 4.67 -11.95 -17.45
CA ALA A 126 4.37 -10.80 -18.31
C ALA A 126 3.10 -10.05 -17.90
N ARG A 127 2.23 -10.67 -17.08
CA ARG A 127 0.95 -10.10 -16.67
C ARG A 127 0.90 -9.81 -15.17
N VAL A 128 1.90 -9.06 -14.67
CA VAL A 128 1.95 -8.62 -13.27
C VAL A 128 1.51 -7.16 -13.17
N ALA A 129 0.45 -6.92 -12.39
CA ALA A 129 -0.04 -5.60 -12.05
C ALA A 129 0.39 -5.19 -10.63
N LEU A 130 0.47 -3.88 -10.38
CA LEU A 130 0.72 -3.28 -9.07
C LEU A 130 -0.55 -2.63 -8.55
N TRP A 131 -0.88 -2.86 -7.29
CA TRP A 131 -1.94 -2.19 -6.56
C TRP A 131 -1.40 -1.55 -5.30
N GLY A 132 -1.49 -0.25 -5.20
CA GLY A 132 -1.07 0.47 -4.01
C GLY A 132 -2.17 1.41 -3.53
N THR A 133 -2.26 1.58 -2.21
CA THR A 133 -3.21 2.51 -1.59
C THR A 133 -2.50 3.56 -0.77
N SER A 134 -2.99 4.80 -0.74
CA SER A 134 -2.45 5.89 0.06
C SER A 134 -0.95 6.11 -0.22
N PHE A 135 -0.08 5.93 0.75
CA PHE A 135 1.37 6.06 0.57
C PHE A 135 1.93 5.09 -0.47
N SER A 136 1.47 3.84 -0.44
CA SER A 136 1.81 2.84 -1.45
C SER A 136 1.17 3.12 -2.81
N GLY A 137 0.04 3.82 -2.85
CA GLY A 137 -0.52 4.38 -4.09
C GLY A 137 0.44 5.33 -4.80
N GLY A 138 1.28 6.03 -4.03
CA GLY A 138 2.42 6.78 -4.55
C GLY A 138 3.56 5.86 -5.03
N HIS A 139 3.92 4.84 -4.23
CA HIS A 139 5.02 3.94 -4.57
C HIS A 139 4.83 3.24 -5.91
N VAL A 140 3.61 2.81 -6.25
CA VAL A 140 3.36 2.11 -7.52
C VAL A 140 3.70 2.95 -8.75
N PHE A 141 3.62 4.29 -8.68
CA PHE A 141 4.11 5.16 -9.77
C PHE A 141 5.63 5.06 -9.95
N GLU A 142 6.39 5.07 -8.84
CA GLU A 142 7.85 4.98 -8.90
C GLU A 142 8.31 3.59 -9.34
N VAL A 143 7.65 2.53 -8.87
CA VAL A 143 7.97 1.14 -9.22
C VAL A 143 7.71 0.89 -10.71
N ALA A 144 6.52 1.24 -11.21
CA ALA A 144 6.16 1.04 -12.61
C ALA A 144 7.00 1.92 -13.57
N ALA A 145 7.41 3.11 -13.14
CA ALA A 145 8.30 3.97 -13.93
C ALA A 145 9.73 3.40 -14.06
N ARG A 146 10.12 2.47 -13.18
CA ARG A 146 11.45 1.80 -13.18
C ARG A 146 11.41 0.41 -13.80
N ASP A 147 10.25 -0.26 -13.81
CA ASP A 147 10.10 -1.59 -14.43
C ASP A 147 9.05 -1.56 -15.56
N PRO A 148 9.49 -1.40 -16.83
CA PRO A 148 8.58 -1.33 -17.97
C PRO A 148 7.83 -2.65 -18.26
N ARG A 149 8.17 -3.75 -17.59
CA ARG A 149 7.47 -5.04 -17.66
C ARG A 149 6.25 -5.11 -16.74
N VAL A 150 5.96 -4.08 -15.95
CA VAL A 150 4.70 -3.96 -15.22
C VAL A 150 3.57 -3.84 -16.23
N ALA A 151 2.56 -4.69 -16.12
CA ALA A 151 1.49 -4.79 -17.10
C ALA A 151 0.34 -3.79 -16.86
N ALA A 152 0.07 -3.42 -15.59
CA ALA A 152 -0.92 -2.41 -15.21
C ALA A 152 -0.65 -1.87 -13.80
N VAL A 153 -1.17 -0.69 -13.50
CA VAL A 153 -1.05 -0.04 -12.18
C VAL A 153 -2.43 0.41 -11.70
N ILE A 154 -2.73 0.12 -10.44
CA ILE A 154 -3.86 0.68 -9.70
C ILE A 154 -3.31 1.51 -8.54
N SER A 155 -3.68 2.77 -8.50
CA SER A 155 -3.25 3.74 -7.49
C SER A 155 -4.50 4.30 -6.80
N GLN A 156 -4.83 3.73 -5.62
CA GLN A 156 -6.01 4.09 -4.83
C GLN A 156 -5.67 5.19 -3.84
N VAL A 157 -6.43 6.29 -3.82
CA VAL A 157 -6.29 7.47 -2.93
C VAL A 157 -4.82 7.84 -2.66
N PRO A 158 -4.01 8.08 -3.71
CA PRO A 158 -2.56 8.06 -3.59
C PRO A 158 -1.96 9.29 -2.92
N HIS A 159 -0.93 9.06 -2.10
CA HIS A 159 0.04 10.10 -1.76
C HIS A 159 0.88 10.45 -3.01
N ALA A 160 0.45 11.46 -3.74
CA ALA A 160 1.10 11.85 -5.01
C ALA A 160 2.11 13.00 -4.88
N SER A 161 2.08 13.76 -3.76
CA SER A 161 2.94 14.94 -3.56
C SER A 161 3.21 15.20 -2.07
N GLY A 162 4.47 15.04 -1.66
CA GLY A 162 4.91 15.35 -0.31
C GLY A 162 4.64 16.80 0.12
N PRO A 163 4.97 17.84 -0.69
CA PRO A 163 4.64 19.22 -0.33
C PRO A 163 3.14 19.47 -0.11
N ALA A 164 2.27 18.83 -0.91
CA ALA A 164 0.83 18.99 -0.75
C ALA A 164 0.29 18.35 0.53
N SER A 165 0.79 17.15 0.89
CA SER A 165 0.42 16.49 2.15
C SER A 165 1.00 17.23 3.37
N ALA A 166 2.23 17.72 3.29
CA ALA A 166 2.87 18.46 4.38
C ALA A 166 2.18 19.81 4.69
N ALA A 167 1.53 20.41 3.70
CA ALA A 167 0.82 21.68 3.90
C ALA A 167 -0.34 21.56 4.90
N GLY A 168 -0.89 20.38 5.11
CA GLY A 168 -1.95 20.09 6.10
C GLY A 168 -1.47 20.01 7.55
N ALA A 169 -0.17 19.78 7.81
CA ALA A 169 0.36 19.57 9.15
C ALA A 169 0.41 20.85 10.03
N GLY A 170 0.43 22.02 9.43
CA GLY A 170 0.63 23.27 10.12
C GLY A 170 2.08 23.51 10.59
N PRO A 171 2.51 24.79 10.76
CA PRO A 171 3.93 25.12 10.96
C PRO A 171 4.50 24.60 12.30
N ARG A 172 3.69 24.52 13.34
CA ARG A 172 4.11 24.05 14.67
C ARG A 172 4.40 22.56 14.69
N ASN A 173 3.51 21.77 14.12
CA ASN A 173 3.71 20.31 14.01
C ASN A 173 4.87 20.00 13.07
N ALA A 174 4.96 20.66 11.92
CA ALA A 174 6.08 20.50 10.98
C ALA A 174 7.45 20.78 11.61
N ALA A 175 7.57 21.82 12.45
CA ALA A 175 8.80 22.11 13.18
C ALA A 175 9.15 21.02 14.19
N ARG A 176 8.17 20.52 14.94
CA ARG A 176 8.34 19.43 15.90
C ARG A 176 8.70 18.11 15.22
N GLU A 177 8.00 17.74 14.16
CA GLU A 177 8.29 16.57 13.32
C GLU A 177 9.72 16.60 12.79
N THR A 178 10.16 17.77 12.32
CA THR A 178 11.54 17.96 11.83
C THR A 178 12.56 17.79 12.95
N ALA A 179 12.31 18.37 14.13
CA ALA A 179 13.21 18.23 15.27
C ALA A 179 13.33 16.78 15.74
N ASP A 180 12.20 16.08 15.88
CA ASP A 180 12.18 14.66 16.26
C ASP A 180 12.81 13.77 15.19
N ALA A 181 12.62 14.07 13.91
CA ALA A 181 13.26 13.36 12.81
C ALA A 181 14.78 13.52 12.79
N VAL A 182 15.29 14.73 13.08
CA VAL A 182 16.73 14.99 13.22
C VAL A 182 17.30 14.24 14.43
N ARG A 183 16.61 14.28 15.59
CA ARG A 183 17.00 13.52 16.79
C ARG A 183 17.05 12.01 16.52
N ASP A 184 16.08 11.49 15.78
CA ASP A 184 16.02 10.09 15.40
C ASP A 184 17.19 9.68 14.48
N VAL A 185 17.54 10.50 13.49
CA VAL A 185 18.68 10.23 12.59
C VAL A 185 20.01 10.28 13.37
N ILE A 186 20.19 11.28 14.25
CA ILE A 186 21.41 11.40 15.07
C ILE A 186 21.50 10.23 16.06
N GLY A 187 20.38 9.90 16.72
CA GLY A 187 20.30 8.78 17.65
C GLY A 187 20.65 7.45 17.00
N ALA A 188 20.14 7.21 15.79
CA ALA A 188 20.42 5.99 15.03
C ALA A 188 21.93 5.79 14.72
N ARG A 189 22.66 6.89 14.40
CA ARG A 189 24.11 6.83 14.19
C ARG A 189 24.88 6.52 15.47
N ALA A 190 24.27 6.83 16.62
CA ALA A 190 24.83 6.53 17.93
C ALA A 190 24.32 5.21 18.53
N GLY A 191 23.64 4.36 17.73
CA GLY A 191 23.07 3.08 18.16
C GLY A 191 21.91 3.19 19.16
N ARG A 192 21.24 4.35 19.22
CA ARG A 192 20.09 4.58 20.10
C ARG A 192 18.79 4.10 19.46
N ASP A 193 17.80 3.80 20.30
CA ASP A 193 16.44 3.49 19.85
C ASP A 193 15.82 4.65 19.06
N PRO A 194 14.92 4.35 18.10
CA PRO A 194 14.24 5.37 17.31
C PRO A 194 13.39 6.31 18.19
N VAL A 195 13.28 7.55 17.74
CA VAL A 195 12.23 8.46 18.19
C VAL A 195 10.99 8.13 17.41
N TYR A 196 9.94 7.72 18.11
CA TYR A 196 8.64 7.39 17.50
C TYR A 196 7.65 8.53 17.67
N LEU A 197 6.75 8.67 16.70
CA LEU A 197 5.57 9.49 16.81
C LEU A 197 4.32 8.72 16.32
N PRO A 198 3.11 9.07 16.80
CA PRO A 198 1.90 8.40 16.38
C PRO A 198 1.61 8.56 14.89
N ILE A 199 1.11 7.49 14.25
CA ILE A 199 0.65 7.50 12.86
C ILE A 199 -0.63 8.32 12.75
N VAL A 200 -1.62 8.04 13.62
CA VAL A 200 -2.88 8.77 13.67
C VAL A 200 -3.16 9.34 15.06
N GLY A 201 -3.82 10.46 15.10
CA GLY A 201 -4.24 11.11 16.33
C GLY A 201 -5.47 12.00 16.13
N ALA A 202 -6.02 12.50 17.23
CA ALA A 202 -7.14 13.45 17.22
C ALA A 202 -6.75 14.76 16.50
N PRO A 203 -7.70 15.50 15.93
CA PRO A 203 -7.45 16.81 15.36
C PRO A 203 -6.67 17.74 16.31
N GLY A 204 -5.60 18.35 15.80
CA GLY A 204 -4.72 19.22 16.57
C GLY A 204 -3.69 18.51 17.46
N SER A 205 -3.72 17.19 17.58
CA SER A 205 -2.69 16.41 18.28
C SER A 205 -1.38 16.32 17.49
N TYR A 206 -0.34 15.77 18.13
CA TYR A 206 0.93 15.50 17.48
C TYR A 206 0.95 14.07 16.93
N ALA A 207 0.62 13.94 15.65
CA ALA A 207 0.64 12.67 14.91
C ALA A 207 0.83 12.96 13.41
N ALA A 208 1.20 11.94 12.64
CA ALA A 208 1.41 12.07 11.19
C ALA A 208 0.12 12.43 10.43
N MET A 209 -1.02 11.92 10.87
CA MET A 209 -2.34 12.19 10.31
C MET A 209 -3.30 12.58 11.43
N THR A 210 -3.87 13.79 11.33
CA THR A 210 -4.76 14.38 12.36
C THR A 210 -6.05 14.93 11.77
N SER A 211 -6.44 14.52 10.55
CA SER A 211 -7.76 14.84 10.02
C SER A 211 -8.87 14.22 10.90
N PRO A 212 -10.08 14.78 10.94
CA PRO A 212 -11.16 14.27 11.80
C PRO A 212 -11.48 12.78 11.57
N ASP A 213 -11.28 12.28 10.36
CA ASP A 213 -11.50 10.90 9.95
C ASP A 213 -10.28 9.99 10.14
N ALA A 214 -9.08 10.53 10.43
CA ALA A 214 -7.84 9.75 10.46
C ALA A 214 -7.86 8.64 11.50
N GLN A 215 -8.11 8.97 12.77
CA GLN A 215 -8.09 7.98 13.84
C GLN A 215 -9.23 6.95 13.73
N PRO A 216 -10.52 7.33 13.55
CA PRO A 216 -11.58 6.35 13.39
C PRO A 216 -11.46 5.57 12.07
N GLY A 217 -11.03 6.20 10.99
CA GLY A 217 -10.83 5.57 9.69
C GLY A 217 -9.73 4.52 9.72
N TYR A 218 -8.58 4.85 10.30
CA TYR A 218 -7.45 3.93 10.42
C TYR A 218 -7.78 2.73 11.33
N SER A 219 -8.51 2.96 12.44
CA SER A 219 -8.95 1.88 13.34
C SER A 219 -9.91 0.90 12.65
N ARG A 220 -10.77 1.37 11.73
CA ARG A 220 -11.68 0.52 10.95
C ARG A 220 -11.00 -0.38 9.92
N LEU A 221 -9.72 -0.15 9.63
CA LEU A 221 -8.94 -1.03 8.73
C LEU A 221 -8.70 -2.41 9.34
N TYR A 222 -8.70 -2.51 10.65
CA TYR A 222 -8.33 -3.73 11.36
C TYR A 222 -9.55 -4.40 12.01
N PRO A 223 -9.52 -5.75 12.17
CA PRO A 223 -10.51 -6.44 12.98
C PRO A 223 -10.52 -5.92 14.42
N GLU A 224 -11.68 -5.97 15.07
CA GLU A 224 -11.80 -5.63 16.50
C GLU A 224 -10.79 -6.43 17.35
N GLY A 225 -10.10 -5.73 18.23
CA GLY A 225 -9.07 -6.33 19.11
C GLY A 225 -7.73 -6.62 18.42
N PHE A 226 -7.56 -6.26 17.15
CA PHE A 226 -6.26 -6.40 16.48
C PHE A 226 -5.24 -5.41 17.05
N ALA A 227 -4.14 -5.91 17.56
CA ALA A 227 -3.07 -5.09 18.14
C ALA A 227 -2.12 -4.59 17.03
N TRP A 228 -2.35 -3.38 16.53
CA TRP A 228 -1.40 -2.67 15.66
C TRP A 228 -0.66 -1.57 16.44
N ARG A 229 0.53 -1.25 16.00
CA ARG A 229 1.36 -0.22 16.65
C ARG A 229 1.08 1.13 16.00
N ASN A 230 0.41 2.05 16.71
CA ASN A 230 0.16 3.41 16.25
C ASN A 230 1.41 4.27 16.41
N GLU A 231 2.49 3.90 15.75
CA GLU A 231 3.75 4.65 15.79
C GLU A 231 4.60 4.40 14.55
N VAL A 232 5.44 5.36 14.21
CA VAL A 232 6.42 5.31 13.14
C VAL A 232 7.69 6.05 13.55
N ALA A 233 8.87 5.56 13.13
CA ALA A 233 10.14 6.22 13.38
C ALA A 233 10.18 7.61 12.71
N ALA A 234 10.50 8.64 13.48
CA ALA A 234 10.36 10.05 13.08
C ALA A 234 11.18 10.44 11.85
N ARG A 235 12.30 9.75 11.59
CA ARG A 235 13.22 10.06 10.47
C ARG A 235 12.56 10.09 9.10
N ILE A 236 11.39 9.45 8.91
CA ILE A 236 10.63 9.50 7.65
C ILE A 236 10.28 10.94 7.25
N PHE A 237 10.01 11.83 8.20
CA PHE A 237 9.57 13.20 7.93
C PHE A 237 10.62 14.06 7.22
N LEU A 238 11.92 13.72 7.30
CA LEU A 238 12.96 14.38 6.51
C LEU A 238 12.87 14.11 5.00
N SER A 239 12.29 12.97 4.62
CA SER A 239 12.14 12.56 3.21
C SER A 239 10.72 12.73 2.69
N LEU A 240 9.71 12.63 3.56
CA LEU A 240 8.30 12.67 3.20
C LEU A 240 7.91 13.94 2.43
N ALA A 241 8.31 15.12 2.94
CA ALA A 241 8.02 16.41 2.31
C ALA A 241 8.62 16.57 0.90
N ARG A 242 9.66 15.81 0.56
CA ARG A 242 10.31 15.82 -0.77
C ARG A 242 9.79 14.73 -1.68
N TYR A 243 9.11 13.73 -1.15
CA TYR A 243 8.63 12.59 -1.91
C TYR A 243 7.38 12.94 -2.71
N SER A 244 7.53 13.07 -4.02
CA SER A 244 6.46 13.45 -4.95
C SER A 244 6.32 12.43 -6.08
N PRO A 245 5.87 11.20 -5.75
CA PRO A 245 5.87 10.07 -6.69
C PRO A 245 4.91 10.27 -7.88
N GLY A 246 3.89 11.10 -7.75
CA GLY A 246 2.99 11.44 -8.86
C GLY A 246 3.72 12.01 -10.09
N ARG A 247 4.94 12.55 -9.93
CA ARG A 247 5.77 13.00 -11.06
C ARG A 247 6.26 11.84 -11.93
N ALA A 248 6.35 10.64 -11.37
CA ALA A 248 6.80 9.45 -12.10
C ALA A 248 5.75 8.94 -13.09
N ALA A 249 4.47 9.28 -12.91
CA ALA A 249 3.37 8.83 -13.76
C ALA A 249 3.62 9.05 -15.27
N ARG A 250 4.26 10.17 -15.66
CA ARG A 250 4.61 10.48 -17.05
C ARG A 250 5.57 9.49 -17.70
N ARG A 251 6.31 8.70 -16.92
CA ARG A 251 7.29 7.70 -17.40
C ARG A 251 6.71 6.29 -17.50
N ILE A 252 5.49 6.08 -17.01
CA ILE A 252 4.83 4.77 -17.02
C ILE A 252 4.31 4.49 -18.42
N SER A 253 4.60 3.31 -18.93
CA SER A 253 4.20 2.86 -20.27
C SER A 253 2.89 2.05 -20.27
N CYS A 254 2.59 1.34 -19.18
CA CYS A 254 1.40 0.53 -19.05
C CYS A 254 0.16 1.37 -18.66
N PRO A 255 -1.06 0.78 -18.73
CA PRO A 255 -2.27 1.40 -18.20
C PRO A 255 -2.17 1.72 -16.70
N VAL A 256 -2.71 2.87 -16.29
CA VAL A 256 -2.71 3.34 -14.91
C VAL A 256 -4.11 3.79 -14.52
N LEU A 257 -4.74 3.10 -13.57
CA LEU A 257 -5.97 3.56 -12.92
C LEU A 257 -5.59 4.37 -11.69
N VAL A 258 -6.05 5.61 -11.61
CA VAL A 258 -5.95 6.46 -10.41
C VAL A 258 -7.34 6.71 -9.87
N GLN A 259 -7.58 6.27 -8.65
CA GLN A 259 -8.85 6.46 -7.96
C GLN A 259 -8.69 7.53 -6.89
N VAL A 260 -9.51 8.57 -6.97
CA VAL A 260 -9.40 9.78 -6.13
C VAL A 260 -10.67 9.96 -5.32
N ALA A 261 -10.54 10.03 -4.01
CA ALA A 261 -11.59 10.51 -3.12
C ALA A 261 -11.56 12.04 -3.10
N GLU A 262 -12.70 12.68 -3.38
CA GLU A 262 -12.77 14.13 -3.56
C GLU A 262 -12.65 14.90 -2.25
N ASP A 263 -13.12 14.28 -1.14
CA ASP A 263 -13.11 14.84 0.21
C ASP A 263 -11.93 14.31 1.04
N ASP A 264 -10.87 13.82 0.35
CA ASP A 264 -9.68 13.28 1.00
C ASP A 264 -8.88 14.37 1.74
N ALA A 265 -8.97 14.35 3.07
CA ALA A 265 -8.25 15.26 3.95
C ALA A 265 -6.81 14.80 4.30
N VAL A 266 -6.42 13.57 3.93
CA VAL A 266 -5.10 12.99 4.21
C VAL A 266 -4.16 13.16 3.00
N THR A 267 -4.63 12.76 1.81
CA THR A 267 -3.88 12.89 0.56
C THR A 267 -4.65 13.79 -0.41
N PRO A 268 -4.30 15.09 -0.50
CA PRO A 268 -5.06 16.04 -1.31
C PRO A 268 -5.31 15.56 -2.74
N PRO A 269 -6.55 15.65 -3.28
CA PRO A 269 -6.94 15.04 -4.56
C PRO A 269 -6.24 15.67 -5.79
N GLY A 270 -5.88 16.94 -5.73
CA GLY A 270 -5.30 17.66 -6.85
C GLY A 270 -4.02 17.04 -7.45
N PRO A 271 -3.00 16.67 -6.64
CA PRO A 271 -1.82 15.98 -7.14
C PRO A 271 -2.11 14.63 -7.78
N ALA A 272 -3.07 13.86 -7.25
CA ALA A 272 -3.47 12.57 -7.79
C ALA A 272 -4.16 12.71 -9.16
N ARG A 273 -5.05 13.68 -9.32
CA ARG A 273 -5.66 14.02 -10.61
C ARG A 273 -4.60 14.41 -11.65
N ARG A 274 -3.61 15.21 -11.26
CA ARG A 274 -2.49 15.57 -12.16
C ARG A 274 -1.65 14.36 -12.53
N ALA A 275 -1.43 13.42 -11.62
CA ALA A 275 -0.70 12.20 -11.91
C ALA A 275 -1.44 11.35 -12.95
N ALA A 276 -2.77 11.20 -12.83
CA ALA A 276 -3.59 10.53 -13.83
C ALA A 276 -3.49 11.19 -15.21
N GLY A 277 -3.62 12.52 -15.28
CA GLY A 277 -3.53 13.28 -16.55
C GLY A 277 -2.13 13.25 -17.18
N ASN A 278 -1.08 13.06 -16.38
CA ASN A 278 0.30 12.96 -16.86
C ASN A 278 0.70 11.54 -17.32
N ALA A 279 -0.03 10.51 -16.90
CA ALA A 279 0.23 9.14 -17.34
C ALA A 279 -0.22 8.95 -18.79
N ARG A 280 0.64 8.34 -19.62
CA ARG A 280 0.35 8.14 -21.05
C ARG A 280 -0.94 7.35 -21.33
N ARG A 281 -1.27 6.43 -20.43
CA ARG A 281 -2.47 5.57 -20.48
C ARG A 281 -3.21 5.65 -19.13
N GLY A 282 -3.39 6.90 -18.64
CA GLY A 282 -4.03 7.18 -17.35
C GLY A 282 -5.56 7.15 -17.46
N GLU A 283 -6.18 6.43 -16.53
CA GLU A 283 -7.63 6.45 -16.29
C GLU A 283 -7.88 7.07 -14.91
N LEU A 284 -8.73 8.09 -14.85
CA LEU A 284 -9.12 8.73 -13.60
C LEU A 284 -10.55 8.30 -13.23
N ARG A 285 -10.72 7.91 -11.97
CA ARG A 285 -12.02 7.75 -11.33
C ARG A 285 -12.08 8.64 -10.10
N THR A 286 -13.18 9.36 -9.91
CA THR A 286 -13.38 10.24 -8.77
C THR A 286 -14.65 9.88 -8.03
N TYR A 287 -14.63 10.02 -6.69
CA TYR A 287 -15.72 9.62 -5.81
C TYR A 287 -15.92 10.67 -4.73
N PRO A 288 -17.18 11.05 -4.39
CA PRO A 288 -17.48 12.02 -3.32
C PRO A 288 -17.32 11.36 -1.95
N LEU A 289 -16.10 11.00 -1.58
CA LEU A 289 -15.75 10.17 -0.43
C LEU A 289 -14.46 10.69 0.23
N GLY A 290 -14.25 10.30 1.50
CA GLY A 290 -13.01 10.57 2.26
C GLY A 290 -11.96 9.49 2.07
N HIS A 291 -10.79 9.70 2.70
CA HIS A 291 -9.59 8.85 2.54
C HIS A 291 -9.80 7.38 2.93
N PHE A 292 -10.58 7.13 3.99
CA PHE A 292 -10.74 5.80 4.57
C PHE A 292 -12.02 5.07 4.12
N ASP A 293 -12.89 5.71 3.35
CA ASP A 293 -14.12 5.10 2.88
C ASP A 293 -13.90 3.94 1.91
N PRO A 294 -12.91 3.97 0.98
CA PRO A 294 -12.67 2.90 0.02
C PRO A 294 -12.39 1.51 0.60
N TYR A 295 -12.15 1.42 1.89
CA TYR A 295 -11.79 0.14 2.52
C TYR A 295 -12.98 -0.66 3.05
N VAL A 296 -14.17 -0.05 3.17
CA VAL A 296 -15.33 -0.67 3.81
C VAL A 296 -16.65 -0.34 3.11
N GLY A 297 -17.68 -1.18 3.32
CA GLY A 297 -19.05 -0.92 2.86
C GLY A 297 -19.20 -0.78 1.35
N GLU A 298 -20.14 0.07 0.93
CA GLU A 298 -20.47 0.31 -0.48
C GLU A 298 -19.30 0.93 -1.26
N ALA A 299 -18.53 1.79 -0.61
CA ALA A 299 -17.37 2.41 -1.23
C ALA A 299 -16.31 1.35 -1.59
N PHE A 300 -16.08 0.34 -0.75
CA PHE A 300 -15.20 -0.79 -1.07
C PHE A 300 -15.72 -1.55 -2.31
N GLU A 301 -17.03 -1.82 -2.39
CA GLU A 301 -17.61 -2.51 -3.55
C GLU A 301 -17.42 -1.71 -4.83
N GLN A 302 -17.65 -0.40 -4.79
CA GLN A 302 -17.49 0.50 -5.93
C GLN A 302 -16.04 0.58 -6.39
N PHE A 303 -15.09 0.87 -5.46
CA PHE A 303 -13.67 0.97 -5.80
C PHE A 303 -13.11 -0.35 -6.32
N SER A 304 -13.37 -1.46 -5.62
CA SER A 304 -12.88 -2.77 -6.02
C SER A 304 -13.54 -3.28 -7.30
N GLY A 305 -14.79 -2.92 -7.55
CA GLY A 305 -15.49 -3.20 -8.82
C GLY A 305 -14.77 -2.54 -10.00
N ASP A 306 -14.54 -1.22 -9.95
CA ASP A 306 -13.81 -0.48 -10.99
C ASP A 306 -12.38 -1.02 -11.19
N GLN A 307 -11.72 -1.47 -10.12
CA GLN A 307 -10.40 -2.10 -10.19
C GLN A 307 -10.43 -3.44 -10.93
N VAL A 308 -11.42 -4.27 -10.63
CA VAL A 308 -11.62 -5.56 -11.33
C VAL A 308 -11.87 -5.33 -12.80
N ASP A 309 -12.76 -4.39 -13.16
CA ASP A 309 -13.07 -4.06 -14.56
C ASP A 309 -11.81 -3.55 -15.29
N PHE A 310 -11.01 -2.73 -14.66
CA PHE A 310 -9.74 -2.27 -15.20
C PHE A 310 -8.77 -3.44 -15.44
N LEU A 311 -8.57 -4.31 -14.44
CA LEU A 311 -7.70 -5.48 -14.58
C LEU A 311 -8.17 -6.44 -15.67
N GLN A 312 -9.48 -6.68 -15.79
CA GLN A 312 -10.04 -7.54 -16.83
C GLN A 312 -9.78 -6.98 -18.22
N ARG A 313 -9.95 -5.68 -18.44
CA ARG A 313 -9.68 -5.03 -19.74
C ARG A 313 -8.22 -5.09 -20.17
N HIS A 314 -7.29 -5.14 -19.22
CA HIS A 314 -5.87 -5.02 -19.52
C HIS A 314 -5.05 -6.29 -19.29
N LEU A 315 -5.57 -7.29 -18.57
CA LEU A 315 -4.82 -8.48 -18.17
C LEU A 315 -5.53 -9.81 -18.42
N ALA A 316 -6.84 -9.82 -18.80
CA ALA A 316 -7.57 -11.08 -18.96
C ALA A 316 -7.41 -11.74 -20.35
N SER A 317 -6.84 -11.02 -21.30
CA SER A 317 -6.63 -11.48 -22.69
C SER A 317 -5.18 -11.86 -22.96
#